data_c23ae4c3a377ca854e25e7dbb4c67420
#
_entry.id   c23ae4c3a377ca854e25e7dbb4c67420
#
_cell.length_a   1.000
_cell.length_b   1.000
_cell.length_c   1.000
_cell.angle_alpha   90.00
_cell.angle_beta   90.00
_cell.angle_gamma   90.00
#
_symmetry.space_group_name_H-M   'P 1'
#
loop_
_entity.id
_entity.type
_entity.pdbx_description
1 polymer ?
#
loop_
_entity_poly.entity_id
_entity_poly.type
_entity_poly.pdbx_seq_one_letter_code
_entity_poly.pdbx_strand_id
1 'polypeptide(L)'
;PSRLVGSEMCIRDSFYGVMARHVLGQEFELSFELPSYDDGFIEWLSARPGGQRLFALLQIGRQSDAERELRYLWGEMPTDMQESALRFAIDYSMAGLAYRAGELLRKDSGKTWLGAIYPIPRYDVEFSVDQALVWAISRQESGFNPRAKSRARAAGLMQIMPSTASFVTRNRSLRGRDRHLLLN
;
A
#
# COMPACT_ATOMS: atom_id res chain seq x y z
N PRO A 1 20.49 -27.43 2.81
CA PRO A 1 20.16 -27.00 1.44
C PRO A 1 18.96 -26.05 1.34
N SER A 2 18.05 -26.05 2.34
CA SER A 2 16.79 -25.27 2.27
C SER A 2 16.90 -23.77 2.56
N ARG A 3 18.03 -23.29 3.10
CA ARG A 3 18.23 -21.86 3.41
C ARG A 3 18.66 -21.01 2.21
N LEU A 4 19.18 -21.60 1.15
CA LEU A 4 19.63 -20.85 -0.04
C LEU A 4 18.48 -20.48 -0.98
N VAL A 5 17.43 -21.29 -1.05
CA VAL A 5 16.27 -21.04 -1.94
C VAL A 5 15.51 -19.75 -1.54
N GLY A 6 15.37 -19.48 -0.25
CA GLY A 6 14.70 -18.25 0.23
C GLY A 6 15.51 -16.97 -0.02
N SER A 7 16.85 -17.03 0.02
CA SER A 7 17.72 -15.86 -0.23
C SER A 7 17.84 -15.55 -1.72
N GLU A 8 17.86 -16.56 -2.59
CA GLU A 8 17.87 -16.36 -4.05
C GLU A 8 16.58 -15.74 -4.56
N MET A 9 15.42 -16.15 -4.03
CA MET A 9 14.14 -15.53 -4.37
C MET A 9 14.08 -14.06 -3.96
N CYS A 10 14.57 -13.69 -2.77
CA CYS A 10 14.62 -12.30 -2.31
C CYS A 10 15.53 -11.40 -3.17
N ILE A 11 16.64 -11.92 -3.68
CA ILE A 11 17.55 -11.18 -4.55
C ILE A 11 16.96 -11.08 -5.96
N ARG A 12 16.35 -12.14 -6.46
CA ARG A 12 15.77 -12.24 -7.80
C ARG A 12 14.73 -11.16 -8.07
N ASP A 13 13.87 -10.91 -7.09
CA ASP A 13 12.72 -10.00 -7.19
C ASP A 13 13.01 -8.61 -6.57
N SER A 14 14.28 -8.37 -6.19
CA SER A 14 14.73 -7.04 -5.75
C SER A 14 15.00 -6.12 -6.93
N PHE A 15 15.01 -4.80 -6.68
CA PHE A 15 15.41 -3.81 -7.69
C PHE A 15 16.73 -4.19 -8.38
N TYR A 16 17.74 -4.60 -7.61
CA TYR A 16 19.04 -4.99 -8.16
C TYR A 16 18.97 -6.28 -8.99
N GLY A 17 18.11 -7.23 -8.61
CA GLY A 17 17.89 -8.45 -9.38
C GLY A 17 17.21 -8.16 -10.72
N VAL A 18 16.21 -7.29 -10.74
CA VAL A 18 15.55 -6.82 -11.96
C VAL A 18 16.55 -6.08 -12.87
N MET A 19 17.33 -5.15 -12.31
CA MET A 19 18.34 -4.41 -13.05
C MET A 19 19.43 -5.31 -13.62
N ALA A 20 19.92 -6.28 -12.86
CA ALA A 20 20.93 -7.24 -13.34
C ALA A 20 20.42 -8.03 -14.53
N ARG A 21 19.18 -8.51 -14.51
CA ARG A 21 18.55 -9.22 -15.62
C ARG A 21 18.39 -8.35 -16.86
N HIS A 22 17.92 -7.11 -16.64
CA HIS A 22 17.80 -6.15 -17.74
C HIS A 22 19.14 -5.92 -18.44
N VAL A 23 20.23 -5.73 -17.68
CA VAL A 23 21.59 -5.55 -18.22
C VAL A 23 22.09 -6.82 -18.94
N LEU A 24 21.69 -8.00 -18.46
CA LEU A 24 22.04 -9.29 -19.06
C LEU A 24 21.16 -9.66 -20.26
N GLY A 25 20.19 -8.82 -20.65
CA GLY A 25 19.24 -9.11 -21.72
C GLY A 25 18.35 -10.32 -21.46
N GLN A 26 18.16 -10.69 -20.19
CA GLN A 26 17.27 -11.77 -19.81
C GLN A 26 15.83 -11.30 -19.76
N GLU A 27 14.92 -12.04 -20.41
CA GLU A 27 13.50 -11.79 -20.28
C GLU A 27 13.05 -12.00 -18.84
N PHE A 28 12.20 -11.11 -18.37
CA PHE A 28 11.72 -11.08 -17.00
C PHE A 28 10.20 -10.96 -16.97
N GLU A 29 9.54 -12.08 -16.69
CA GLU A 29 8.11 -12.06 -16.44
C GLU A 29 7.85 -11.77 -14.95
N LEU A 30 7.21 -10.63 -14.69
CA LEU A 30 6.64 -10.30 -13.40
C LEU A 30 5.26 -10.95 -13.31
N SER A 31 5.09 -11.91 -12.44
CA SER A 31 3.76 -12.43 -12.13
C SER A 31 3.03 -11.48 -11.18
N PHE A 32 1.93 -10.89 -11.66
CA PHE A 32 1.01 -10.10 -10.85
C PHE A 32 -0.21 -10.93 -10.42
N GLU A 33 -0.01 -12.22 -10.18
CA GLU A 33 -1.05 -13.06 -9.60
C GLU A 33 -1.58 -12.43 -8.31
N LEU A 34 -2.89 -12.54 -8.12
CA LEU A 34 -3.56 -12.06 -6.93
C LEU A 34 -3.99 -13.25 -6.05
N PRO A 35 -4.05 -13.07 -4.72
CA PRO A 35 -4.62 -14.08 -3.86
C PRO A 35 -6.06 -14.39 -4.26
N SER A 36 -6.49 -15.62 -4.03
CA SER A 36 -7.90 -15.99 -4.14
C SER A 36 -8.67 -15.60 -2.87
N TYR A 37 -9.98 -15.43 -2.99
CA TYR A 37 -10.84 -15.34 -1.83
C TYR A 37 -11.07 -16.72 -1.21
N ASP A 38 -11.03 -16.80 0.11
CA ASP A 38 -11.59 -17.89 0.88
C ASP A 38 -13.12 -17.71 0.96
N ASP A 39 -13.87 -18.82 0.83
CA ASP A 39 -15.33 -18.78 0.79
C ASP A 39 -15.96 -18.22 2.08
N GLY A 40 -15.30 -18.37 3.22
CA GLY A 40 -15.76 -17.88 4.53
C GLY A 40 -15.37 -16.45 4.85
N PHE A 41 -14.52 -15.80 4.06
CA PHE A 41 -13.95 -14.49 4.40
C PHE A 41 -15.01 -13.38 4.52
N ILE A 42 -15.92 -13.29 3.57
CA ILE A 42 -16.98 -12.26 3.58
C ILE A 42 -17.97 -12.50 4.74
N GLU A 43 -18.30 -13.76 5.01
CA GLU A 43 -19.13 -14.13 6.15
C GLU A 43 -18.45 -13.76 7.47
N TRP A 44 -17.16 -14.09 7.59
CA TRP A 44 -16.34 -13.73 8.75
C TRP A 44 -16.33 -12.21 9.02
N LEU A 45 -16.19 -11.39 7.98
CA LEU A 45 -16.28 -9.93 8.07
C LEU A 45 -17.68 -9.48 8.50
N SER A 46 -18.71 -10.00 7.84
CA SER A 46 -20.12 -9.59 8.05
C SER A 46 -20.64 -9.91 9.44
N ALA A 47 -20.13 -10.97 10.06
CA ALA A 47 -20.48 -11.37 11.41
C ALA A 47 -19.90 -10.43 12.50
N ARG A 48 -19.00 -9.53 12.15
CA ARG A 48 -18.29 -8.65 13.10
C ARG A 48 -18.71 -7.19 12.96
N PRO A 49 -18.88 -6.46 14.08
CA PRO A 49 -19.22 -5.02 14.02
C PRO A 49 -18.21 -4.19 13.22
N GLY A 50 -16.90 -4.53 13.28
CA GLY A 50 -15.85 -3.90 12.48
C GLY A 50 -16.03 -4.12 10.98
N GLY A 51 -16.39 -5.34 10.56
CA GLY A 51 -16.66 -5.66 9.17
C GLY A 51 -17.92 -4.98 8.65
N GLN A 52 -18.98 -4.92 9.46
CA GLN A 52 -20.20 -4.19 9.11
C GLN A 52 -19.91 -2.68 8.91
N ARG A 53 -19.10 -2.07 9.79
CA ARG A 53 -18.65 -0.69 9.61
C ARG A 53 -17.77 -0.52 8.37
N LEU A 54 -16.89 -1.48 8.09
CA LEU A 54 -16.06 -1.50 6.87
C LEU A 54 -16.95 -1.39 5.61
N PHE A 55 -17.96 -2.24 5.49
CA PHE A 55 -18.87 -2.21 4.34
C PHE A 55 -19.67 -0.92 4.25
N ALA A 56 -20.20 -0.42 5.38
CA ALA A 56 -20.92 0.85 5.41
C ALA A 56 -20.02 2.02 4.98
N LEU A 57 -18.77 2.05 5.42
CA LEU A 57 -17.81 3.09 5.04
C LEU A 57 -17.45 3.05 3.55
N LEU A 58 -17.34 1.85 2.96
CA LEU A 58 -17.13 1.68 1.52
C LEU A 58 -18.32 2.20 0.71
N GLN A 59 -19.54 1.92 1.15
CA GLN A 59 -20.77 2.38 0.48
C GLN A 59 -20.87 3.90 0.40
N ILE A 60 -20.36 4.61 1.42
CA ILE A 60 -20.37 6.09 1.45
C ILE A 60 -19.06 6.72 0.98
N GLY A 61 -18.16 5.94 0.34
CA GLY A 61 -16.91 6.43 -0.23
C GLY A 61 -15.83 6.82 0.78
N ARG A 62 -15.97 6.44 2.08
CA ARG A 62 -14.98 6.73 3.13
C ARG A 62 -13.84 5.69 3.15
N GLN A 63 -13.13 5.59 2.05
CA GLN A 63 -12.09 4.58 1.78
C GLN A 63 -11.03 4.49 2.90
N SER A 64 -10.47 5.64 3.32
CA SER A 64 -9.40 5.67 4.34
C SER A 64 -9.88 5.18 5.72
N ASP A 65 -11.16 5.37 6.04
CA ASP A 65 -11.73 4.89 7.28
C ASP A 65 -12.06 3.39 7.19
N ALA A 66 -12.53 2.93 6.02
CA ALA A 66 -12.73 1.51 5.72
C ALA A 66 -11.40 0.73 5.81
N GLU A 67 -10.31 1.27 5.24
CA GLU A 67 -8.97 0.69 5.37
C GLU A 67 -8.54 0.56 6.84
N ARG A 68 -8.88 1.54 7.68
CA ARG A 68 -8.56 1.49 9.10
C ARG A 68 -9.33 0.39 9.84
N GLU A 69 -10.61 0.19 9.52
CA GLU A 69 -11.39 -0.92 10.09
C GLU A 69 -10.79 -2.28 9.70
N LEU A 70 -10.47 -2.50 8.43
CA LEU A 70 -9.86 -3.75 7.98
C LEU A 70 -8.49 -3.99 8.65
N ARG A 71 -7.72 -2.93 8.87
CA ARG A 71 -6.44 -3.01 9.58
C ARG A 71 -6.59 -3.45 11.04
N TYR A 72 -7.64 -2.99 11.74
CA TYR A 72 -7.92 -3.47 13.09
C TYR A 72 -8.33 -4.94 13.09
N LEU A 73 -9.16 -5.36 12.14
CA LEU A 73 -9.60 -6.74 12.01
C LEU A 73 -8.48 -7.71 11.65
N TRP A 74 -7.40 -7.23 11.02
CA TRP A 74 -6.25 -8.05 10.65
C TRP A 74 -5.64 -8.81 11.83
N GLY A 75 -5.54 -8.18 12.99
CA GLY A 75 -5.00 -8.80 14.20
C GLY A 75 -5.87 -9.90 14.81
N GLU A 76 -7.16 -9.92 14.47
CA GLU A 76 -8.15 -10.92 14.93
C GLU A 76 -8.42 -11.99 13.87
N MET A 77 -7.87 -11.80 12.67
CA MET A 77 -8.17 -12.61 11.51
C MET A 77 -7.42 -13.94 11.54
N PRO A 78 -8.09 -15.08 11.24
CA PRO A 78 -7.41 -16.34 11.00
C PRO A 78 -6.36 -16.22 9.89
N THR A 79 -5.24 -16.92 10.05
CA THR A 79 -4.09 -16.79 9.12
C THR A 79 -4.44 -17.23 7.70
N ASP A 80 -5.31 -18.21 7.53
CA ASP A 80 -5.82 -18.69 6.25
C ASP A 80 -6.67 -17.65 5.50
N MET A 81 -7.28 -16.71 6.22
CA MET A 81 -8.07 -15.61 5.64
C MET A 81 -7.25 -14.35 5.31
N GLN A 82 -5.99 -14.28 5.73
CA GLN A 82 -5.16 -13.08 5.52
C GLN A 82 -4.87 -12.80 4.03
N GLU A 83 -4.74 -13.84 3.21
CA GLU A 83 -4.62 -13.68 1.77
C GLU A 83 -5.90 -13.11 1.15
N SER A 84 -7.08 -13.52 1.64
CA SER A 84 -8.37 -12.94 1.24
C SER A 84 -8.50 -11.47 1.61
N ALA A 85 -8.04 -11.09 2.81
CA ALA A 85 -8.01 -9.70 3.23
C ALA A 85 -7.03 -8.86 2.41
N LEU A 86 -5.88 -9.44 2.01
CA LEU A 86 -4.95 -8.81 1.08
C LEU A 86 -5.61 -8.59 -0.28
N ARG A 87 -6.28 -9.59 -0.82
CA ARG A 87 -7.04 -9.48 -2.07
C ARG A 87 -8.10 -8.38 -1.97
N PHE A 88 -8.87 -8.36 -0.89
CA PHE A 88 -9.87 -7.34 -0.63
C PHE A 88 -9.25 -5.92 -0.60
N ALA A 89 -8.10 -5.75 0.06
CA ALA A 89 -7.40 -4.48 0.10
C ALA A 89 -6.97 -4.00 -1.30
N ILE A 90 -6.56 -4.92 -2.18
CA ILE A 90 -6.19 -4.61 -3.58
C ILE A 90 -7.44 -4.21 -4.38
N ASP A 91 -8.50 -5.01 -4.33
CA ASP A 91 -9.73 -4.79 -5.10
C ASP A 91 -10.40 -3.46 -4.74
N TYR A 92 -10.36 -3.10 -3.46
CA TYR A 92 -10.88 -1.82 -2.96
C TYR A 92 -9.84 -0.69 -2.93
N SER A 93 -8.70 -0.85 -3.61
CA SER A 93 -7.64 0.18 -3.75
C SER A 93 -7.14 0.75 -2.41
N MET A 94 -7.08 -0.09 -1.37
CA MET A 94 -6.51 0.25 -0.06
C MET A 94 -4.99 0.09 -0.09
N ALA A 95 -4.31 0.94 -0.88
CA ALA A 95 -2.90 0.78 -1.23
C ALA A 95 -1.98 0.67 -0.01
N GLY A 96 -2.23 1.46 1.04
CA GLY A 96 -1.43 1.43 2.26
C GLY A 96 -1.57 0.13 3.05
N LEU A 97 -2.75 -0.47 3.08
CA LEU A 97 -2.97 -1.77 3.69
C LEU A 97 -2.42 -2.89 2.82
N ALA A 98 -2.71 -2.89 1.52
CA ALA A 98 -2.20 -3.89 0.57
C ALA A 98 -0.68 -4.00 0.64
N TYR A 99 0.03 -2.86 0.60
CA TYR A 99 1.49 -2.83 0.73
C TYR A 99 1.99 -3.46 2.04
N ARG A 100 1.44 -3.05 3.19
CA ARG A 100 1.88 -3.56 4.50
C ARG A 100 1.53 -5.02 4.70
N ALA A 101 0.32 -5.43 4.31
CA ALA A 101 -0.12 -6.81 4.40
C ALA A 101 0.71 -7.73 3.50
N GLY A 102 1.00 -7.29 2.26
CA GLY A 102 1.87 -8.00 1.34
C GLY A 102 3.29 -8.19 1.89
N GLU A 103 3.86 -7.16 2.53
CA GLU A 103 5.17 -7.25 3.19
C GLU A 103 5.16 -8.18 4.41
N LEU A 104 4.06 -8.21 5.19
CA LEU A 104 3.91 -9.14 6.32
C LEU A 104 3.83 -10.58 5.81
N LEU A 105 2.92 -10.89 4.89
CA LEU A 105 2.77 -12.22 4.33
C LEU A 105 4.05 -12.71 3.64
N ARG A 106 4.80 -11.82 2.97
CA ARG A 106 6.09 -12.15 2.38
C ARG A 106 7.11 -12.59 3.45
N LYS A 107 7.14 -11.94 4.60
CA LYS A 107 8.03 -12.31 5.72
C LYS A 107 7.64 -13.64 6.35
N ASP A 108 6.35 -13.90 6.51
CA ASP A 108 5.83 -15.04 7.24
C ASP A 108 5.81 -16.32 6.38
N SER A 109 5.37 -16.22 5.13
CA SER A 109 5.23 -17.36 4.21
C SER A 109 6.30 -17.44 3.13
N GLY A 110 7.09 -16.38 2.91
CA GLY A 110 8.01 -16.24 1.78
C GLY A 110 7.33 -15.96 0.44
N LYS A 111 6.00 -15.97 0.38
CA LYS A 111 5.22 -15.74 -0.85
C LYS A 111 5.13 -14.25 -1.14
N THR A 112 5.45 -13.86 -2.37
CA THR A 112 5.45 -12.47 -2.82
C THR A 112 4.27 -12.20 -3.74
N TRP A 113 3.40 -11.29 -3.33
CA TRP A 113 2.29 -10.79 -4.12
C TRP A 113 2.65 -9.43 -4.70
N LEU A 114 3.13 -9.38 -5.96
CA LEU A 114 3.64 -8.14 -6.57
C LEU A 114 2.55 -7.05 -6.67
N GLY A 115 1.31 -7.41 -6.98
CA GLY A 115 0.19 -6.46 -7.00
C GLY A 115 -0.09 -5.80 -5.64
N ALA A 116 0.30 -6.45 -4.54
CA ALA A 116 0.20 -5.88 -3.19
C ALA A 116 1.39 -4.99 -2.85
N ILE A 117 2.61 -5.43 -3.19
CA ILE A 117 3.85 -4.70 -2.88
C ILE A 117 4.00 -3.45 -3.76
N TYR A 118 3.45 -3.50 -4.98
CA TYR A 118 3.40 -2.38 -5.93
C TYR A 118 1.94 -2.01 -6.26
N PRO A 119 1.15 -1.58 -5.27
CA PRO A 119 -0.24 -1.23 -5.51
C PRO A 119 -0.34 0.00 -6.39
N ILE A 120 -1.38 0.04 -7.23
CA ILE A 120 -1.72 1.20 -8.04
C ILE A 120 -2.93 1.88 -7.38
N PRO A 121 -2.72 2.94 -6.57
CA PRO A 121 -3.82 3.68 -5.97
C PRO A 121 -4.69 4.33 -7.03
N ARG A 122 -5.98 4.40 -6.77
CA ARG A 122 -6.93 5.12 -7.63
C ARG A 122 -7.24 6.47 -6.99
N TYR A 123 -6.64 7.52 -7.54
CA TYR A 123 -6.96 8.92 -7.20
C TYR A 123 -7.46 9.60 -8.45
N ASP A 124 -8.51 10.41 -8.28
CA ASP A 124 -9.05 11.25 -9.35
C ASP A 124 -8.21 12.53 -9.48
N VAL A 125 -7.01 12.37 -10.02
CA VAL A 125 -6.05 13.45 -10.25
C VAL A 125 -5.38 13.27 -11.60
N GLU A 126 -5.17 14.39 -12.29
CA GLU A 126 -4.35 14.41 -13.49
C GLU A 126 -2.85 14.46 -13.12
N PHE A 127 -2.07 13.61 -13.78
CA PHE A 127 -0.62 13.56 -13.57
C PHE A 127 0.08 14.29 -14.71
N SER A 128 0.90 15.29 -14.37
CA SER A 128 1.79 15.98 -15.33
C SER A 128 3.15 15.29 -15.51
N VAL A 129 3.40 14.22 -14.72
CA VAL A 129 4.62 13.41 -14.75
C VAL A 129 4.23 11.94 -14.78
N ASP A 130 5.22 11.07 -15.05
CA ASP A 130 4.97 9.62 -15.02
C ASP A 130 4.35 9.18 -13.69
N GLN A 131 3.17 8.58 -13.78
CA GLN A 131 2.42 8.10 -12.63
C GLN A 131 3.20 7.06 -11.82
N ALA A 132 3.99 6.21 -12.49
CA ALA A 132 4.80 5.20 -11.81
C ALA A 132 5.85 5.84 -10.90
N LEU A 133 6.42 6.99 -11.30
CA LEU A 133 7.34 7.76 -10.46
C LEU A 133 6.66 8.27 -9.20
N VAL A 134 5.43 8.80 -9.32
CA VAL A 134 4.65 9.30 -8.17
C VAL A 134 4.36 8.18 -7.19
N TRP A 135 3.97 7.00 -7.68
CA TRP A 135 3.70 5.86 -6.81
C TRP A 135 4.96 5.26 -6.19
N ALA A 136 6.08 5.24 -6.91
CA ALA A 136 7.37 4.80 -6.35
C ALA A 136 7.81 5.71 -5.20
N ILE A 137 7.69 7.03 -5.34
CA ILE A 137 7.98 7.99 -4.27
C ILE A 137 7.00 7.81 -3.09
N SER A 138 5.70 7.72 -3.35
CA SER A 138 4.68 7.52 -2.30
C SER A 138 4.91 6.23 -1.51
N ARG A 139 5.32 5.17 -2.19
CA ARG A 139 5.69 3.90 -1.55
C ARG A 139 6.90 4.08 -0.62
N GLN A 140 7.95 4.73 -1.11
CA GLN A 140 9.18 4.95 -0.37
C GLN A 140 8.99 5.87 0.85
N GLU A 141 8.25 6.96 0.68
CA GLU A 141 8.11 8.03 1.67
C GLU A 141 7.11 7.71 2.78
N SER A 142 6.00 7.05 2.46
CA SER A 142 4.92 6.84 3.43
C SER A 142 4.35 5.42 3.46
N GLY A 143 4.73 4.54 2.54
CA GLY A 143 4.04 3.28 2.30
C GLY A 143 2.56 3.51 1.99
N PHE A 144 2.25 4.49 1.15
CA PHE A 144 0.91 4.92 0.75
C PHE A 144 0.01 5.40 1.90
N ASN A 145 0.59 5.95 2.96
CA ASN A 145 -0.18 6.52 4.07
C ASN A 145 -0.44 8.02 3.85
N PRO A 146 -1.67 8.45 3.48
CA PRO A 146 -1.97 9.87 3.24
C PRO A 146 -1.88 10.72 4.52
N ARG A 147 -1.96 10.08 5.70
CA ARG A 147 -1.89 10.74 7.00
C ARG A 147 -0.52 10.64 7.67
N ALA A 148 0.51 10.22 6.92
CA ALA A 148 1.86 10.11 7.45
C ALA A 148 2.42 11.47 7.89
N LYS A 149 3.09 11.49 9.05
CA LYS A 149 3.78 12.67 9.60
C LYS A 149 5.14 12.25 10.10
N SER A 150 6.19 12.92 9.66
CA SER A 150 7.53 12.71 10.19
C SER A 150 7.83 13.60 11.41
N ARG A 151 8.87 13.26 12.15
CA ARG A 151 9.41 14.13 13.24
C ARG A 151 9.85 15.50 12.71
N ALA A 152 10.35 15.55 11.46
CA ALA A 152 10.73 16.79 10.78
C ALA A 152 9.54 17.57 10.19
N ARG A 153 8.30 17.13 10.45
CA ARG A 153 7.05 17.75 10.00
C ARG A 153 6.74 17.55 8.51
N ALA A 154 7.41 16.65 7.79
CA ALA A 154 6.97 16.23 6.48
C ALA A 154 5.58 15.55 6.59
N ALA A 155 4.74 15.67 5.59
CA ALA A 155 3.35 15.25 5.66
C ALA A 155 2.84 14.62 4.37
N GLY A 156 1.89 13.70 4.52
CA GLY A 156 1.13 13.07 3.43
C GLY A 156 1.87 11.98 2.69
N LEU A 157 1.32 11.56 1.57
CA LEU A 157 1.80 10.44 0.75
C LEU A 157 3.27 10.57 0.35
N MET A 158 3.68 11.76 -0.07
CA MET A 158 5.03 12.04 -0.59
C MET A 158 5.92 12.73 0.45
N GLN A 159 5.52 12.78 1.73
CA GLN A 159 6.27 13.40 2.83
C GLN A 159 6.82 14.80 2.48
N ILE A 160 5.94 15.66 1.98
CA ILE A 160 6.31 17.01 1.57
C ILE A 160 6.50 17.89 2.81
N MET A 161 7.62 18.63 2.85
CA MET A 161 7.87 19.62 3.89
C MET A 161 6.94 20.84 3.73
N PRO A 162 6.40 21.39 4.81
CA PRO A 162 5.56 22.61 4.75
C PRO A 162 6.24 23.80 4.06
N SER A 163 7.57 23.92 4.18
CA SER A 163 8.35 24.92 3.47
C SER A 163 8.35 24.71 1.97
N THR A 164 8.52 23.46 1.53
CA THR A 164 8.50 23.08 0.10
C THR A 164 7.10 23.30 -0.49
N ALA A 165 6.06 22.84 0.19
CA ALA A 165 4.68 23.07 -0.23
C ALA A 165 4.36 24.57 -0.36
N SER A 166 4.75 25.37 0.64
CA SER A 166 4.60 26.82 0.63
C SER A 166 5.34 27.50 -0.53
N PHE A 167 6.52 27.02 -0.88
CA PHE A 167 7.31 27.54 -1.99
C PHE A 167 6.65 27.21 -3.33
N VAL A 168 6.31 25.96 -3.57
CA VAL A 168 5.73 25.47 -4.82
C VAL A 168 4.36 26.10 -5.10
N THR A 169 3.50 26.15 -4.09
CA THR A 169 2.13 26.71 -4.21
C THR A 169 2.08 28.21 -4.04
N ARG A 170 3.19 28.88 -3.69
CA ARG A 170 3.24 30.29 -3.30
C ARG A 170 2.30 30.65 -2.15
N ASN A 171 1.90 29.67 -1.33
CA ASN A 171 1.01 29.85 -0.19
C ASN A 171 1.79 29.73 1.13
N ARG A 172 2.08 30.91 1.76
CA ARG A 172 2.84 30.96 3.03
C ARG A 172 2.10 30.35 4.22
N SER A 173 0.76 30.27 4.18
CA SER A 173 -0.03 29.72 5.29
C SER A 173 0.24 28.22 5.52
N LEU A 174 0.69 27.48 4.51
CA LEU A 174 1.07 26.07 4.61
C LEU A 174 2.27 25.81 5.54
N ARG A 175 3.07 26.81 5.87
CA ARG A 175 4.13 26.70 6.88
C ARG A 175 3.58 26.68 8.32
N GLY A 176 2.36 27.15 8.53
CA GLY A 176 1.73 27.32 9.85
C GLY A 176 0.28 26.87 9.90
N ARG A 177 -0.64 27.84 9.84
CA ARG A 177 -2.07 27.66 10.08
C ARG A 177 -2.71 26.57 9.22
N ASP A 178 -2.41 26.54 7.93
CA ASP A 178 -3.06 25.67 6.96
C ASP A 178 -2.24 24.40 6.65
N ARG A 179 -1.23 24.09 7.49
CA ARG A 179 -0.38 22.89 7.32
C ARG A 179 -1.18 21.59 7.31
N HIS A 180 -2.34 21.55 7.97
CA HIS A 180 -3.19 20.36 7.98
C HIS A 180 -3.71 19.98 6.59
N LEU A 181 -3.77 20.92 5.64
CA LEU A 181 -4.16 20.67 4.24
C LEU A 181 -3.18 19.76 3.50
N LEU A 182 -1.96 19.56 4.01
CA LEU A 182 -0.99 18.61 3.44
C LEU A 182 -1.34 17.14 3.69
N LEU A 183 -2.41 16.89 4.45
CA LEU A 183 -2.88 15.55 4.85
C LEU A 183 -4.26 15.19 4.25
N ASN A 184 -4.81 16.08 3.44
CA ASN A 184 -6.12 15.90 2.79
C ASN A 184 -5.94 15.64 1.30
#